data_46fc82d7738f9da234b1e334b4dc397f
#
_entry.id   46fc82d7738f9da234b1e334b4dc397f
#
_cell.length_a   1.000
_cell.length_b   1.000
_cell.length_c   1.000
_cell.angle_alpha   90.00
_cell.angle_beta   90.00
_cell.angle_gamma   90.00
#
_symmetry.space_group_name_H-M   'P 1'
#
loop_
_entity.id
_entity.type
_entity.pdbx_description
1 polymer ?
#
loop_
_entity_poly.entity_id
_entity_poly.type
_entity_poly.pdbx_seq_one_letter_code
_entity_poly.pdbx_strand_id
1 'polypeptide(L)'
;MESKLEEYILSHIDAEPDVLKKIDRDAHVKLLHTSMISGHLQGRLLRMLTRMIRPERVLEIGTFVGYSTLCFAEGLEENGEVHTIEIDDELEDYVRSNLALSEYGNKIKLHIGDAVQIIPGFEDGSFDLAFIDADKELYWEYFEATLPKIRKGGFILVDNTLWYGKVVEKVESSDRATQGILNFNERLAYDDRVEKVILPIRDGITVIRKK
;
A
#
# COMPACT_ATOMS: atom_id res chain seq x y z
N MET A 1 23.77 8.71 -9.57
CA MET A 1 24.09 8.84 -8.12
C MET A 1 23.04 8.10 -7.27
N GLU A 2 21.76 8.20 -7.64
CA GLU A 2 20.66 7.47 -6.97
C GLU A 2 20.87 5.95 -6.95
N SER A 3 21.30 5.34 -8.06
CA SER A 3 21.50 3.89 -8.13
C SER A 3 22.54 3.35 -7.13
N LYS A 4 23.66 4.06 -6.90
CA LYS A 4 24.69 3.63 -5.95
C LYS A 4 24.25 3.76 -4.49
N LEU A 5 23.43 4.77 -4.17
CA LEU A 5 22.87 4.93 -2.84
C LEU A 5 21.81 3.84 -2.58
N GLU A 6 21.00 3.55 -3.57
CA GLU A 6 20.00 2.48 -3.48
C GLU A 6 20.69 1.10 -3.32
N GLU A 7 21.71 0.79 -4.11
CA GLU A 7 22.52 -0.43 -3.94
C GLU A 7 23.12 -0.54 -2.54
N TYR A 8 23.65 0.59 -2.01
CA TYR A 8 24.17 0.63 -0.65
C TYR A 8 23.09 0.34 0.38
N ILE A 9 21.92 0.99 0.26
CA ILE A 9 20.77 0.77 1.18
C ILE A 9 20.36 -0.70 1.14
N LEU A 10 20.12 -1.26 -0.07
CA LEU A 10 19.66 -2.64 -0.24
C LEU A 10 20.67 -3.67 0.30
N SER A 11 21.97 -3.37 0.24
CA SER A 11 23.02 -4.24 0.80
C SER A 11 23.16 -4.14 2.33
N HIS A 12 22.51 -3.16 2.98
CA HIS A 12 22.60 -2.91 4.42
C HIS A 12 21.28 -3.05 5.18
N ILE A 13 20.24 -3.53 4.51
CA ILE A 13 18.96 -3.87 5.13
C ILE A 13 18.74 -5.40 5.12
N ASP A 14 17.71 -5.86 5.84
CA ASP A 14 17.33 -7.28 5.81
C ASP A 14 17.11 -7.77 4.38
N ALA A 15 17.60 -8.97 4.09
CA ALA A 15 17.45 -9.58 2.78
C ALA A 15 15.98 -9.73 2.39
N GLU A 16 15.70 -9.54 1.11
CA GLU A 16 14.38 -9.82 0.55
C GLU A 16 14.11 -11.33 0.61
N PRO A 17 12.94 -11.78 1.12
CA PRO A 17 12.56 -13.19 1.09
C PRO A 17 12.49 -13.76 -0.33
N ASP A 18 12.88 -15.03 -0.48
CA ASP A 18 12.92 -15.67 -1.80
C ASP A 18 11.55 -15.74 -2.50
N VAL A 19 10.45 -15.82 -1.72
CA VAL A 19 9.10 -15.77 -2.27
C VAL A 19 8.81 -14.40 -2.91
N LEU A 20 9.23 -13.30 -2.28
CA LEU A 20 9.04 -11.95 -2.82
C LEU A 20 9.90 -11.72 -4.05
N LYS A 21 11.18 -12.14 -4.04
CA LYS A 21 12.05 -12.12 -5.23
C LYS A 21 11.44 -12.87 -6.41
N LYS A 22 10.82 -14.03 -6.12
CA LYS A 22 10.17 -14.83 -7.16
C LYS A 22 8.96 -14.10 -7.73
N ILE A 23 8.10 -13.53 -6.89
CA ILE A 23 6.91 -12.78 -7.31
C ILE A 23 7.32 -11.59 -8.16
N ASP A 24 8.28 -10.79 -7.71
CA ASP A 24 8.81 -9.64 -8.44
C ASP A 24 9.35 -10.04 -9.82
N ARG A 25 10.23 -11.05 -9.87
CA ARG A 25 10.78 -11.55 -11.13
C ARG A 25 9.71 -12.11 -12.07
N ASP A 26 8.77 -12.90 -11.54
CA ASP A 26 7.73 -13.51 -12.37
C ASP A 26 6.76 -12.44 -12.92
N ALA A 27 6.47 -11.40 -12.16
CA ALA A 27 5.70 -10.26 -12.63
C ALA A 27 6.42 -9.53 -13.78
N HIS A 28 7.72 -9.25 -13.64
CA HIS A 28 8.52 -8.62 -14.71
C HIS A 28 8.57 -9.42 -16.01
N VAL A 29 8.38 -10.75 -15.95
CA VAL A 29 8.35 -11.63 -17.13
C VAL A 29 6.96 -11.71 -17.76
N LYS A 30 5.89 -11.60 -16.94
CA LYS A 30 4.51 -11.94 -17.36
C LYS A 30 3.58 -10.74 -17.50
N LEU A 31 3.84 -9.62 -16.82
CA LEU A 31 2.94 -8.48 -16.74
C LEU A 31 3.56 -7.21 -17.36
N LEU A 32 2.69 -6.26 -17.74
CA LEU A 32 3.11 -5.04 -18.42
C LEU A 32 3.51 -3.90 -17.47
N HIS A 33 2.91 -3.76 -16.30
CA HIS A 33 3.06 -2.58 -15.44
C HIS A 33 3.84 -2.88 -14.15
N THR A 34 5.01 -3.49 -14.28
CA THR A 34 5.82 -3.96 -13.14
C THR A 34 6.38 -2.85 -12.24
N SER A 35 6.41 -1.61 -12.72
CA SER A 35 6.77 -0.44 -11.90
C SER A 35 5.84 -0.20 -10.71
N MET A 36 4.66 -0.85 -10.69
CA MET A 36 3.70 -0.78 -9.58
C MET A 36 4.11 -1.65 -8.37
N ILE A 37 5.13 -2.51 -8.49
CA ILE A 37 5.57 -3.35 -7.37
C ILE A 37 6.33 -2.50 -6.35
N SER A 38 5.97 -2.64 -5.08
CA SER A 38 6.60 -1.90 -3.98
C SER A 38 8.11 -2.13 -3.88
N GLY A 39 8.58 -3.35 -4.18
CA GLY A 39 9.99 -3.71 -4.19
C GLY A 39 10.62 -3.87 -2.81
N HIS A 40 11.91 -4.25 -2.79
CA HIS A 40 12.61 -4.71 -1.59
C HIS A 40 12.61 -3.68 -0.44
N LEU A 41 13.06 -2.45 -0.68
CA LEU A 41 13.17 -1.42 0.38
C LEU A 41 11.81 -1.14 1.01
N GLN A 42 10.80 -0.85 0.18
CA GLN A 42 9.46 -0.53 0.67
C GLN A 42 8.80 -1.74 1.34
N GLY A 43 8.98 -2.94 0.80
CA GLY A 43 8.45 -4.16 1.42
C GLY A 43 9.01 -4.37 2.82
N ARG A 44 10.33 -4.16 3.04
CA ARG A 44 10.93 -4.25 4.39
C ARG A 44 10.43 -3.14 5.32
N LEU A 45 10.19 -1.93 4.79
CA LEU A 45 9.58 -0.84 5.54
C LEU A 45 8.15 -1.18 5.98
N LEU A 46 7.29 -1.64 5.05
CA LEU A 46 5.90 -2.02 5.36
C LEU A 46 5.84 -3.09 6.44
N ARG A 47 6.66 -4.14 6.30
CA ARG A 47 6.82 -5.17 7.35
C ARG A 47 7.25 -4.59 8.69
N MET A 48 8.24 -3.68 8.70
CA MET A 48 8.74 -3.06 9.94
C MET A 48 7.67 -2.19 10.59
N LEU A 49 6.94 -1.37 9.82
CA LEU A 49 5.83 -0.57 10.32
C LEU A 49 4.72 -1.45 10.89
N THR A 50 4.39 -2.56 10.23
CA THR A 50 3.42 -3.54 10.74
C THR A 50 3.85 -4.08 12.11
N ARG A 51 5.10 -4.46 12.27
CA ARG A 51 5.63 -4.93 13.56
C ARG A 51 5.64 -3.86 14.64
N MET A 52 5.87 -2.59 14.29
CA MET A 52 5.84 -1.47 15.23
C MET A 52 4.42 -1.13 15.67
N ILE A 53 3.45 -1.14 14.73
CA ILE A 53 2.04 -0.82 14.98
C ILE A 53 1.33 -2.00 15.66
N ARG A 54 1.73 -3.26 15.34
CA ARG A 54 1.13 -4.52 15.82
C ARG A 54 -0.38 -4.58 15.55
N PRO A 55 -0.80 -4.38 14.29
CA PRO A 55 -2.21 -4.43 13.95
C PRO A 55 -2.74 -5.86 14.05
N GLU A 56 -4.00 -6.00 14.48
CA GLU A 56 -4.74 -7.26 14.33
C GLU A 56 -5.33 -7.37 12.93
N ARG A 57 -5.79 -6.23 12.36
CA ARG A 57 -6.40 -6.20 11.02
C ARG A 57 -5.81 -5.09 10.15
N VAL A 58 -5.37 -5.48 8.97
CA VAL A 58 -4.84 -4.58 7.93
C VAL A 58 -5.81 -4.56 6.74
N LEU A 59 -6.11 -3.36 6.22
CA LEU A 59 -6.83 -3.15 4.96
C LEU A 59 -5.87 -2.65 3.90
N GLU A 60 -5.80 -3.29 2.75
CA GLU A 60 -5.01 -2.85 1.61
C GLU A 60 -5.90 -2.59 0.41
N ILE A 61 -5.67 -1.47 -0.27
CA ILE A 61 -6.35 -1.06 -1.51
C ILE A 61 -5.31 -1.02 -2.62
N GLY A 62 -5.43 -1.95 -3.57
CA GLY A 62 -4.45 -2.23 -4.61
C GLY A 62 -3.55 -3.41 -4.23
N THR A 63 -3.97 -4.62 -4.62
CA THR A 63 -3.22 -5.87 -4.39
C THR A 63 -2.15 -6.07 -5.44
N PHE A 64 -2.48 -5.81 -6.70
CA PHE A 64 -1.69 -6.11 -7.89
C PHE A 64 -1.21 -7.56 -7.89
N VAL A 65 0.07 -7.81 -7.56
CA VAL A 65 0.64 -9.18 -7.52
C VAL A 65 0.73 -9.77 -6.11
N GLY A 66 0.27 -9.04 -5.08
CA GLY A 66 0.29 -9.46 -3.68
C GLY A 66 1.64 -9.27 -2.97
N TYR A 67 2.55 -8.46 -3.52
CA TYR A 67 3.87 -8.23 -2.93
C TYR A 67 3.79 -7.51 -1.59
N SER A 68 3.16 -6.31 -1.55
CA SER A 68 2.93 -5.53 -0.32
C SER A 68 2.05 -6.29 0.67
N THR A 69 1.02 -6.98 0.16
CA THR A 69 0.13 -7.84 0.94
C THR A 69 0.91 -8.86 1.77
N LEU A 70 1.87 -9.56 1.14
CA LEU A 70 2.74 -10.53 1.83
C LEU A 70 3.69 -9.87 2.81
N CYS A 71 4.16 -8.64 2.54
CA CYS A 71 4.99 -7.89 3.48
C CYS A 71 4.21 -7.52 4.74
N PHE A 72 2.94 -7.13 4.62
CA PHE A 72 2.06 -6.93 5.77
C PHE A 72 1.84 -8.24 6.53
N ALA A 73 1.47 -9.31 5.83
CA ALA A 73 1.19 -10.62 6.44
C ALA A 73 2.40 -11.20 7.20
N GLU A 74 3.63 -11.00 6.70
CA GLU A 74 4.88 -11.36 7.38
C GLU A 74 5.11 -10.54 8.66
N GLY A 75 4.62 -9.29 8.69
CA GLY A 75 4.75 -8.39 9.83
C GLY A 75 3.75 -8.65 10.95
N LEU A 76 2.62 -9.31 10.66
CA LEU A 76 1.54 -9.57 11.60
C LEU A 76 1.90 -10.57 12.68
N GLU A 77 1.32 -10.38 13.86
CA GLU A 77 1.27 -11.40 14.91
C GLU A 77 0.45 -12.63 14.44
N GLU A 78 0.45 -13.72 15.25
CA GLU A 78 -0.12 -15.03 14.86
C GLU A 78 -1.58 -14.95 14.39
N ASN A 79 -2.41 -14.19 15.11
CA ASN A 79 -3.86 -14.09 14.85
C ASN A 79 -4.24 -12.90 13.96
N GLY A 80 -3.25 -12.17 13.40
CA GLY A 80 -3.53 -11.02 12.54
C GLY A 80 -3.97 -11.42 11.14
N GLU A 81 -4.76 -10.56 10.49
CA GLU A 81 -5.24 -10.78 9.13
C GLU A 81 -5.07 -9.54 8.23
N VAL A 82 -4.85 -9.78 6.94
CA VAL A 82 -4.83 -8.75 5.88
C VAL A 82 -6.06 -8.94 5.00
N HIS A 83 -6.85 -7.88 4.85
CA HIS A 83 -7.87 -7.78 3.81
C HIS A 83 -7.29 -6.93 2.68
N THR A 84 -7.13 -7.50 1.50
CA THR A 84 -6.61 -6.80 0.32
C THR A 84 -7.66 -6.78 -0.77
N ILE A 85 -7.76 -5.65 -1.48
CA ILE A 85 -8.78 -5.41 -2.51
C ILE A 85 -8.09 -5.18 -3.85
N GLU A 86 -8.48 -5.97 -4.87
CA GLU A 86 -8.03 -5.85 -6.25
C GLU A 86 -9.22 -5.57 -7.17
N ILE A 87 -9.08 -4.57 -8.02
CA ILE A 87 -10.15 -4.21 -8.96
C ILE A 87 -10.14 -5.07 -10.22
N ASP A 88 -8.97 -5.55 -10.62
CA ASP A 88 -8.77 -6.33 -11.84
C ASP A 88 -9.03 -7.82 -11.55
N ASP A 89 -10.18 -8.31 -11.99
CA ASP A 89 -10.58 -9.72 -11.81
C ASP A 89 -9.75 -10.69 -12.68
N GLU A 90 -9.10 -10.21 -13.75
CA GLU A 90 -8.18 -11.04 -14.54
C GLU A 90 -6.91 -11.43 -13.75
N LEU A 91 -6.56 -10.66 -12.71
CA LEU A 91 -5.42 -10.95 -11.84
C LEU A 91 -5.75 -11.94 -10.70
N GLU A 92 -7.01 -12.28 -10.45
CA GLU A 92 -7.41 -13.07 -9.27
C GLU A 92 -6.62 -14.37 -9.13
N ASP A 93 -6.59 -15.22 -10.16
CA ASP A 93 -5.91 -16.51 -10.10
C ASP A 93 -4.39 -16.34 -9.93
N TYR A 94 -3.81 -15.31 -10.55
CA TYR A 94 -2.40 -14.99 -10.43
C TYR A 94 -2.04 -14.55 -9.01
N VAL A 95 -2.82 -13.65 -8.44
CA VAL A 95 -2.65 -13.21 -7.05
C VAL A 95 -2.81 -14.37 -6.08
N ARG A 96 -3.88 -15.18 -6.19
CA ARG A 96 -4.09 -16.33 -5.33
C ARG A 96 -2.94 -17.32 -5.39
N SER A 97 -2.38 -17.55 -6.59
CA SER A 97 -1.22 -18.42 -6.76
C SER A 97 0.03 -17.88 -6.08
N ASN A 98 0.26 -16.58 -6.14
CA ASN A 98 1.39 -15.92 -5.47
C ASN A 98 1.25 -15.97 -3.95
N LEU A 99 0.08 -15.65 -3.41
CA LEU A 99 -0.19 -15.69 -1.98
C LEU A 99 0.00 -17.10 -1.40
N ALA A 100 -0.37 -18.13 -2.15
CA ALA A 100 -0.19 -19.53 -1.75
C ALA A 100 1.28 -19.99 -1.68
N LEU A 101 2.23 -19.22 -2.26
CA LEU A 101 3.66 -19.52 -2.14
C LEU A 101 4.23 -19.22 -0.76
N SER A 102 3.53 -18.41 0.04
CA SER A 102 3.99 -17.96 1.35
C SER A 102 3.30 -18.72 2.47
N GLU A 103 4.05 -19.01 3.54
CA GLU A 103 3.49 -19.53 4.79
C GLU A 103 2.47 -18.57 5.46
N TYR A 104 2.50 -17.28 5.10
CA TYR A 104 1.58 -16.25 5.58
C TYR A 104 0.30 -16.12 4.74
N GLY A 105 0.17 -16.88 3.65
CA GLY A 105 -0.98 -16.77 2.74
C GLY A 105 -2.35 -17.04 3.41
N ASN A 106 -2.36 -17.85 4.46
CA ASN A 106 -3.57 -18.15 5.25
C ASN A 106 -4.09 -16.97 6.07
N LYS A 107 -3.27 -15.93 6.29
CA LYS A 107 -3.67 -14.68 6.97
C LYS A 107 -4.34 -13.69 6.03
N ILE A 108 -4.41 -13.97 4.72
CA ILE A 108 -4.82 -13.01 3.70
C ILE A 108 -6.21 -13.33 3.17
N LYS A 109 -7.05 -12.30 3.12
CA LYS A 109 -8.40 -12.34 2.52
C LYS A 109 -8.42 -11.43 1.30
N LEU A 110 -8.36 -12.02 0.11
CA LEU A 110 -8.45 -11.31 -1.16
C LEU A 110 -9.91 -11.05 -1.51
N HIS A 111 -10.23 -9.79 -1.77
CA HIS A 111 -11.50 -9.29 -2.28
C HIS A 111 -11.30 -8.79 -3.70
N ILE A 112 -12.17 -9.20 -4.63
CA ILE A 112 -12.14 -8.73 -6.02
C ILE A 112 -13.28 -7.75 -6.24
N GLY A 113 -12.95 -6.55 -6.75
CA GLY A 113 -13.89 -5.51 -7.11
C GLY A 113 -13.45 -4.10 -6.71
N ASP A 114 -14.36 -3.15 -6.91
CA ASP A 114 -14.12 -1.73 -6.60
C ASP A 114 -14.05 -1.50 -5.09
N ALA A 115 -12.93 -0.98 -4.62
CA ALA A 115 -12.69 -0.71 -3.21
C ALA A 115 -13.71 0.28 -2.62
N VAL A 116 -14.15 1.29 -3.38
CA VAL A 116 -15.17 2.26 -2.92
C VAL A 116 -16.51 1.58 -2.63
N GLN A 117 -16.79 0.46 -3.29
CA GLN A 117 -18.03 -0.34 -3.08
C GLN A 117 -17.85 -1.40 -1.99
N ILE A 118 -16.64 -1.96 -1.83
CA ILE A 118 -16.36 -3.04 -0.86
C ILE A 118 -16.18 -2.49 0.55
N ILE A 119 -15.38 -1.41 0.70
CA ILE A 119 -15.01 -0.85 2.00
C ILE A 119 -16.21 -0.50 2.89
N PRO A 120 -17.32 0.09 2.38
CA PRO A 120 -18.50 0.38 3.20
C PRO A 120 -19.10 -0.84 3.91
N GLY A 121 -18.89 -2.04 3.36
CA GLY A 121 -19.37 -3.30 3.95
C GLY A 121 -18.59 -3.76 5.20
N PHE A 122 -17.43 -3.18 5.49
CA PHE A 122 -16.71 -3.45 6.72
C PHE A 122 -17.29 -2.65 7.89
N GLU A 123 -17.13 -3.18 9.11
CA GLU A 123 -17.54 -2.52 10.34
C GLU A 123 -16.63 -1.31 10.65
N ASP A 124 -17.22 -0.22 11.15
CA ASP A 124 -16.46 0.97 11.53
C ASP A 124 -15.51 0.67 12.70
N GLY A 125 -14.28 1.19 12.61
CA GLY A 125 -13.24 0.99 13.61
C GLY A 125 -12.68 -0.43 13.67
N SER A 126 -12.94 -1.27 12.66
CA SER A 126 -12.52 -2.67 12.64
C SER A 126 -11.10 -2.93 12.15
N PHE A 127 -10.40 -1.91 11.64
CA PHE A 127 -9.03 -2.02 11.18
C PHE A 127 -8.08 -1.13 12.00
N ASP A 128 -6.85 -1.61 12.20
CA ASP A 128 -5.78 -0.90 12.91
C ASP A 128 -4.88 -0.14 11.96
N LEU A 129 -4.69 -0.67 10.77
CA LEU A 129 -3.81 -0.17 9.73
C LEU A 129 -4.50 -0.30 8.38
N ALA A 130 -4.36 0.73 7.52
CA ALA A 130 -4.67 0.61 6.11
C ALA A 130 -3.48 1.03 5.24
N PHE A 131 -3.45 0.51 4.01
CA PHE A 131 -2.51 0.91 2.96
C PHE A 131 -3.28 1.23 1.68
N ILE A 132 -3.03 2.41 1.11
CA ILE A 132 -3.66 2.89 -0.12
C ILE A 132 -2.58 3.00 -1.19
N ASP A 133 -2.63 2.12 -2.18
CA ASP A 133 -1.75 2.10 -3.35
C ASP A 133 -2.51 1.60 -4.58
N ALA A 134 -3.47 2.39 -5.03
CA ALA A 134 -4.34 2.06 -6.16
C ALA A 134 -4.40 3.23 -7.15
N ASP A 135 -5.56 3.45 -7.81
CA ASP A 135 -5.75 4.54 -8.75
C ASP A 135 -5.60 5.91 -8.08
N LYS A 136 -4.63 6.69 -8.56
CA LYS A 136 -4.24 7.97 -7.97
C LYS A 136 -5.33 9.05 -8.09
N GLU A 137 -6.21 8.93 -9.10
CA GLU A 137 -7.35 9.83 -9.26
C GLU A 137 -8.35 9.73 -8.10
N LEU A 138 -8.42 8.55 -7.45
CA LEU A 138 -9.40 8.23 -6.40
C LEU A 138 -8.81 8.24 -4.98
N TYR A 139 -7.61 8.80 -4.76
CA TYR A 139 -6.95 8.76 -3.45
C TYR A 139 -7.77 9.40 -2.33
N TRP A 140 -8.46 10.51 -2.63
CA TRP A 140 -9.32 11.13 -1.63
C TRP A 140 -10.55 10.27 -1.29
N GLU A 141 -11.15 9.67 -2.30
CA GLU A 141 -12.30 8.78 -2.15
C GLU A 141 -11.94 7.53 -1.35
N TYR A 142 -10.79 6.92 -1.63
CA TYR A 142 -10.28 5.80 -0.84
C TYR A 142 -10.02 6.19 0.61
N PHE A 143 -9.43 7.36 0.84
CA PHE A 143 -9.19 7.86 2.18
C PHE A 143 -10.50 8.08 2.96
N GLU A 144 -11.49 8.76 2.35
CA GLU A 144 -12.79 8.99 2.97
C GLU A 144 -13.56 7.70 3.28
N ALA A 145 -13.49 6.71 2.38
CA ALA A 145 -14.11 5.40 2.60
C ALA A 145 -13.39 4.63 3.73
N THR A 146 -12.06 4.74 3.80
CA THR A 146 -11.22 4.00 4.74
C THR A 146 -11.23 4.60 6.14
N LEU A 147 -11.21 5.92 6.27
CA LEU A 147 -11.07 6.59 7.56
C LEU A 147 -12.09 6.15 8.62
N PRO A 148 -13.40 5.95 8.32
CA PRO A 148 -14.35 5.41 9.29
C PRO A 148 -13.97 4.00 9.77
N LYS A 149 -13.38 3.18 8.89
CA LYS A 149 -13.05 1.77 9.16
C LYS A 149 -11.82 1.60 10.05
N ILE A 150 -10.98 2.63 10.12
CA ILE A 150 -9.82 2.66 11.03
C ILE A 150 -10.29 3.01 12.44
N ARG A 151 -9.83 2.22 13.42
CA ARG A 151 -10.08 2.55 14.84
C ARG A 151 -9.43 3.87 15.26
N LYS A 152 -9.88 4.47 16.34
CA LYS A 152 -9.21 5.62 16.95
C LYS A 152 -7.76 5.27 17.30
N GLY A 153 -6.82 6.13 16.90
CA GLY A 153 -5.37 5.90 17.08
C GLY A 153 -4.74 4.96 16.07
N GLY A 154 -5.52 4.36 15.14
CA GLY A 154 -5.01 3.53 14.06
C GLY A 154 -4.39 4.36 12.93
N PHE A 155 -3.80 3.69 11.95
CA PHE A 155 -2.96 4.31 10.93
C PHE A 155 -3.46 4.03 9.51
N ILE A 156 -3.18 4.97 8.61
CA ILE A 156 -3.32 4.81 7.16
C ILE A 156 -1.97 5.19 6.53
N LEU A 157 -1.43 4.32 5.70
CA LEU A 157 -0.26 4.58 4.86
C LEU A 157 -0.76 4.83 3.43
N VAL A 158 -0.26 5.87 2.78
CA VAL A 158 -0.62 6.18 1.39
C VAL A 158 0.65 6.28 0.57
N ASP A 159 0.76 5.46 -0.47
CA ASP A 159 1.94 5.41 -1.33
C ASP A 159 1.93 6.50 -2.42
N ASN A 160 3.08 6.74 -3.02
CA ASN A 160 3.32 7.63 -4.15
C ASN A 160 2.85 9.09 -3.97
N THR A 161 2.79 9.59 -2.74
CA THR A 161 2.27 10.94 -2.45
C THR A 161 3.19 12.08 -2.88
N LEU A 162 4.43 11.79 -3.30
CA LEU A 162 5.36 12.75 -3.93
C LEU A 162 5.42 12.61 -5.48
N TRP A 163 4.97 11.50 -6.02
CA TRP A 163 4.73 11.24 -7.43
C TRP A 163 5.87 11.72 -8.36
N TYR A 164 7.05 11.09 -8.25
CA TYR A 164 8.25 11.44 -9.02
C TYR A 164 8.65 12.93 -8.92
N GLY A 165 8.27 13.61 -7.84
CA GLY A 165 8.49 15.05 -7.67
C GLY A 165 7.50 15.95 -8.43
N LYS A 166 6.58 15.41 -9.22
CA LYS A 166 5.60 16.19 -9.99
C LYS A 166 4.70 17.08 -9.13
N VAL A 167 4.55 16.76 -7.84
CA VAL A 167 3.75 17.56 -6.90
C VAL A 167 4.26 18.99 -6.71
N VAL A 168 5.50 19.30 -7.08
CA VAL A 168 6.08 20.65 -7.03
C VAL A 168 6.27 21.27 -8.43
N GLU A 169 5.80 20.60 -9.48
CA GLU A 169 5.89 21.05 -10.87
C GLU A 169 4.55 21.61 -11.35
N LYS A 170 4.60 22.27 -12.52
CA LYS A 170 3.38 22.69 -13.20
C LYS A 170 2.69 21.47 -13.82
N VAL A 171 1.47 21.19 -13.38
CA VAL A 171 0.69 20.02 -13.82
C VAL A 171 -0.18 20.37 -15.03
N GLU A 172 -0.13 19.53 -16.05
CA GLU A 172 -1.00 19.62 -17.22
C GLU A 172 -2.43 19.16 -16.88
N SER A 173 -3.43 19.76 -17.53
CA SER A 173 -4.84 19.41 -17.28
C SER A 173 -5.21 17.98 -17.66
N SER A 174 -4.40 17.31 -18.45
CA SER A 174 -4.56 15.90 -18.85
C SER A 174 -3.94 14.91 -17.89
N ASP A 175 -3.03 15.34 -16.98
CA ASP A 175 -2.37 14.47 -15.99
C ASP A 175 -3.26 14.30 -14.74
N ARG A 176 -4.31 13.49 -14.90
CA ARG A 176 -5.31 13.27 -13.84
C ARG A 176 -4.74 12.62 -12.60
N ALA A 177 -3.79 11.69 -12.75
CA ALA A 177 -3.15 11.03 -11.62
C ALA A 177 -2.42 12.04 -10.72
N THR A 178 -1.60 12.94 -11.31
CA THR A 178 -0.94 14.01 -10.55
C THR A 178 -1.95 14.95 -9.90
N GLN A 179 -3.04 15.28 -10.58
CA GLN A 179 -4.12 16.12 -10.00
C GLN A 179 -4.80 15.44 -8.82
N GLY A 180 -5.04 14.12 -8.91
CA GLY A 180 -5.63 13.35 -7.81
C GLY A 180 -4.75 13.36 -6.58
N ILE A 181 -3.43 13.15 -6.74
CA ILE A 181 -2.46 13.23 -5.64
C ILE A 181 -2.39 14.63 -5.04
N LEU A 182 -2.34 15.68 -5.86
CA LEU A 182 -2.33 17.06 -5.37
C LEU A 182 -3.61 17.38 -4.60
N ASN A 183 -4.79 17.00 -5.12
CA ASN A 183 -6.06 17.16 -4.43
C ASN A 183 -6.07 16.44 -3.08
N PHE A 184 -5.57 15.20 -3.05
CA PHE A 184 -5.46 14.43 -1.81
C PHE A 184 -4.53 15.11 -0.80
N ASN A 185 -3.31 15.47 -1.21
CA ASN A 185 -2.32 16.10 -0.33
C ASN A 185 -2.81 17.45 0.23
N GLU A 186 -3.43 18.26 -0.63
CA GLU A 186 -3.96 19.58 -0.23
C GLU A 186 -5.10 19.43 0.78
N ARG A 187 -6.09 18.58 0.51
CA ARG A 187 -7.22 18.33 1.42
C ARG A 187 -6.75 17.75 2.74
N LEU A 188 -5.85 16.75 2.68
CA LEU A 188 -5.30 16.10 3.87
C LEU A 188 -4.54 17.11 4.75
N ALA A 189 -3.83 18.10 4.16
CA ALA A 189 -3.06 19.09 4.91
C ALA A 189 -3.93 19.87 5.93
N TYR A 190 -5.20 20.09 5.61
CA TYR A 190 -6.15 20.79 6.46
C TYR A 190 -7.13 19.90 7.22
N ASP A 191 -6.98 18.58 7.13
CA ASP A 191 -7.88 17.64 7.81
C ASP A 191 -7.53 17.51 9.30
N ASP A 192 -8.44 17.99 10.15
CA ASP A 192 -8.28 17.99 11.61
C ASP A 192 -8.58 16.63 12.27
N ARG A 193 -9.14 15.67 11.51
CA ARG A 193 -9.47 14.32 12.00
C ARG A 193 -8.23 13.48 12.22
N VAL A 194 -7.10 13.90 11.64
CA VAL A 194 -5.87 13.09 11.56
C VAL A 194 -4.61 13.89 11.90
N GLU A 195 -3.56 13.17 12.28
CA GLU A 195 -2.16 13.61 12.25
C GLU A 195 -1.50 13.00 11.03
N LYS A 196 -0.54 13.69 10.41
CA LYS A 196 0.08 13.23 9.16
C LYS A 196 1.53 13.67 9.04
N VAL A 197 2.33 12.85 8.34
CA VAL A 197 3.71 13.16 7.92
C VAL A 197 4.00 12.47 6.60
N ILE A 198 4.72 13.14 5.71
CA ILE A 198 5.20 12.56 4.44
C ILE A 198 6.65 12.11 4.64
N LEU A 199 6.93 10.85 4.39
CA LEU A 199 8.27 10.27 4.35
C LEU A 199 8.77 10.27 2.90
N PRO A 200 9.93 10.88 2.60
CA PRO A 200 10.48 10.93 1.24
C PRO A 200 11.22 9.62 0.90
N ILE A 201 10.51 8.50 0.96
CA ILE A 201 11.01 7.17 0.62
C ILE A 201 10.40 6.79 -0.73
N ARG A 202 11.22 6.47 -1.72
CA ARG A 202 10.80 6.26 -3.11
C ARG A 202 9.94 7.43 -3.58
N ASP A 203 8.70 7.18 -3.96
CA ASP A 203 7.73 8.19 -4.43
C ASP A 203 6.92 8.85 -3.31
N GLY A 204 7.38 8.71 -2.07
CA GLY A 204 6.77 9.30 -0.88
C GLY A 204 5.69 8.43 -0.27
N ILE A 205 5.82 8.17 1.03
CA ILE A 205 4.79 7.50 1.82
C ILE A 205 4.23 8.50 2.83
N THR A 206 2.95 8.79 2.75
CA THR A 206 2.26 9.56 3.79
C THR A 206 1.78 8.63 4.89
N VAL A 207 2.25 8.88 6.11
CA VAL A 207 1.78 8.20 7.32
C VAL A 207 0.73 9.07 7.99
N ILE A 208 -0.47 8.53 8.17
CA ILE A 208 -1.63 9.20 8.74
C ILE A 208 -2.06 8.45 9.99
N ARG A 209 -2.36 9.17 11.07
CA ARG A 209 -2.93 8.61 12.30
C ARG A 209 -4.30 9.21 12.58
N LYS A 210 -5.32 8.40 12.75
CA LYS A 210 -6.67 8.84 13.16
C LYS A 210 -6.66 9.28 14.63
N LYS A 211 -7.22 10.47 14.92
CA LYS A 211 -7.33 11.03 16.28
C LYS A 211 -8.42 10.39 17.12
#